data_1245bd9c264ca7be078e83343004786d
#
_entry.id   1245bd9c264ca7be078e83343004786d
#
_cell.length_a   1.000
_cell.length_b   1.000
_cell.length_c   1.000
_cell.angle_alpha   90.00
_cell.angle_beta   90.00
_cell.angle_gamma   90.00
#
_symmetry.space_group_name_H-M   'P 1'
#
loop_
_entity.id
_entity.type
_entity.pdbx_description
1 polymer ?
#
loop_
_entity_poly.entity_id
_entity_poly.type
_entity_poly.pdbx_seq_one_letter_code
_entity_poly.pdbx_strand_id
1 'polypeptide(L)'
;MEDWSWPLHGIRLRTADLDLRVMTEADLPVLCALLPDDLSMNPHATRYAGLDDRANRRAVLVQGYWRALGLWSPDDWALPFVVRSGGDVVGAQWLEGPDWRSDHAVDSSSWLVPAARGRGLGKQMRAAVLALAFGPLRAETAISSAVVDNASSLGVSRALGYFDTHRSVLEHSGETLQHVRLTRASWLASDHARGIRVEGVTPALPLFGIVDPT
;
A
#
# COMPACT_ATOMS: atom_id res chain seq x y z
N MET A 1 -15.22 -21.21 23.48
CA MET A 1 -15.56 -20.16 22.46
C MET A 1 -14.24 -19.83 21.81
N GLU A 2 -13.99 -20.27 20.56
CA GLU A 2 -12.80 -19.87 19.85
C GLU A 2 -12.84 -18.35 19.69
N ASP A 3 -11.76 -17.69 20.07
CA ASP A 3 -11.62 -16.24 20.00
C ASP A 3 -11.38 -15.89 18.51
N TRP A 4 -12.47 -15.68 17.76
CA TRP A 4 -12.39 -15.39 16.34
C TRP A 4 -11.78 -13.99 16.14
N SER A 5 -10.63 -13.93 15.51
CA SER A 5 -9.97 -12.68 15.11
C SER A 5 -10.00 -12.52 13.59
N TRP A 6 -10.08 -11.27 13.12
CA TRP A 6 -10.05 -10.98 11.69
C TRP A 6 -8.72 -11.45 11.07
N PRO A 7 -8.71 -12.48 10.18
CA PRO A 7 -7.48 -13.15 9.76
C PRO A 7 -6.44 -12.22 9.12
N LEU A 8 -6.87 -11.13 8.50
CA LEU A 8 -5.95 -10.14 7.92
C LEU A 8 -4.98 -9.55 8.95
N HIS A 9 -5.39 -9.41 10.21
CA HIS A 9 -4.53 -8.87 11.26
C HIS A 9 -3.34 -9.78 11.61
N GLY A 10 -3.36 -11.03 11.16
CA GLY A 10 -2.23 -11.96 11.27
C GLY A 10 -1.11 -11.70 10.27
N ILE A 11 -1.37 -10.96 9.20
CA ILE A 11 -0.40 -10.70 8.12
C ILE A 11 0.69 -9.75 8.61
N ARG A 12 1.93 -10.18 8.45
CA ARG A 12 3.11 -9.41 8.79
C ARG A 12 4.20 -9.54 7.72
N LEU A 13 4.81 -8.40 7.36
CA LEU A 13 5.87 -8.35 6.36
C LEU A 13 7.12 -7.77 7.01
N ARG A 14 8.28 -8.41 6.80
CA ARG A 14 9.54 -7.93 7.35
C ARG A 14 10.60 -7.83 6.28
N THR A 15 11.35 -6.74 6.32
CA THR A 15 12.57 -6.52 5.54
C THR A 15 13.77 -6.40 6.46
N ALA A 16 14.93 -5.99 5.95
CA ALA A 16 16.11 -5.74 6.78
C ALA A 16 15.86 -4.65 7.85
N ASP A 17 15.15 -3.57 7.48
CA ASP A 17 15.00 -2.38 8.33
C ASP A 17 13.55 -2.10 8.75
N LEU A 18 12.58 -2.83 8.18
CA LEU A 18 11.16 -2.55 8.36
C LEU A 18 10.38 -3.75 8.89
N ASP A 19 9.38 -3.43 9.71
CA ASP A 19 8.31 -4.32 10.13
C ASP A 19 6.98 -3.67 9.73
N LEU A 20 6.23 -4.34 8.86
CA LEU A 20 4.90 -3.94 8.41
C LEU A 20 3.88 -4.92 8.98
N ARG A 21 2.89 -4.42 9.66
CA ARG A 21 1.71 -5.21 10.06
C ARG A 21 0.44 -4.54 9.58
N VAL A 22 -0.59 -5.33 9.36
CA VAL A 22 -1.89 -4.78 9.01
C VAL A 22 -2.33 -3.79 10.07
N MET A 23 -2.80 -2.64 9.61
CA MET A 23 -3.25 -1.52 10.45
C MET A 23 -4.48 -1.93 11.25
N THR A 24 -4.54 -1.44 12.47
CA THR A 24 -5.71 -1.54 13.34
C THR A 24 -6.20 -0.14 13.70
N GLU A 25 -7.41 -0.02 14.23
CA GLU A 25 -7.95 1.27 14.67
C GLU A 25 -7.07 1.94 15.75
N ALA A 26 -6.40 1.14 16.57
CA ALA A 26 -5.47 1.64 17.60
C ALA A 26 -4.24 2.38 17.01
N ASP A 27 -3.93 2.19 15.73
CA ASP A 27 -2.83 2.88 15.06
C ASP A 27 -3.21 4.28 14.55
N LEU A 28 -4.49 4.56 14.37
CA LEU A 28 -4.97 5.80 13.77
C LEU A 28 -4.49 7.06 14.52
N PRO A 29 -4.51 7.12 15.86
CA PRO A 29 -4.03 8.31 16.57
C PRO A 29 -2.57 8.65 16.26
N VAL A 30 -1.66 7.65 16.27
CA VAL A 30 -0.24 7.89 15.99
C VAL A 30 -0.01 8.23 14.51
N LEU A 31 -0.71 7.56 13.59
CA LEU A 31 -0.61 7.86 12.16
C LEU A 31 -1.13 9.26 11.84
N CYS A 32 -2.26 9.69 12.44
CA CYS A 32 -2.77 11.05 12.32
C CYS A 32 -1.81 12.11 12.89
N ALA A 33 -1.09 11.78 13.95
CA ALA A 33 -0.10 12.71 14.53
C ALA A 33 1.13 12.87 13.63
N LEU A 34 1.54 11.78 12.95
CA LEU A 34 2.74 11.69 12.10
C LEU A 34 2.49 12.03 10.63
N LEU A 35 1.23 12.23 10.23
CA LEU A 35 0.86 12.45 8.82
C LEU A 35 1.59 13.70 8.26
N PRO A 36 2.38 13.56 7.18
CA PRO A 36 3.15 14.68 6.64
C PRO A 36 2.25 15.77 6.06
N ASP A 37 2.64 17.03 6.26
CA ASP A 37 1.89 18.17 5.72
C ASP A 37 2.04 18.31 4.20
N ASP A 38 3.08 17.75 3.61
CA ASP A 38 3.36 17.73 2.17
C ASP A 38 2.74 16.55 1.42
N LEU A 39 1.91 15.75 2.10
CA LEU A 39 1.21 14.64 1.44
C LEU A 39 0.07 15.18 0.57
N SER A 40 0.11 14.86 -0.73
CA SER A 40 -0.99 15.17 -1.63
C SER A 40 -2.24 14.40 -1.23
N MET A 41 -3.36 15.11 -1.11
CA MET A 41 -4.65 14.50 -0.81
C MET A 41 -5.25 13.88 -2.08
N ASN A 42 -5.95 12.75 -1.91
CA ASN A 42 -6.80 12.24 -2.98
C ASN A 42 -7.85 13.30 -3.34
N PRO A 43 -7.91 13.77 -4.59
CA PRO A 43 -8.85 14.81 -5.01
C PRO A 43 -10.33 14.41 -4.91
N HIS A 44 -10.60 13.10 -4.93
CA HIS A 44 -11.94 12.53 -4.78
C HIS A 44 -12.32 12.28 -3.31
N ALA A 45 -11.40 12.53 -2.36
CA ALA A 45 -11.72 12.39 -0.96
C ALA A 45 -12.67 13.49 -0.49
N THR A 46 -13.55 13.15 0.43
CA THR A 46 -14.46 14.12 1.06
C THR A 46 -13.64 15.22 1.76
N ARG A 47 -13.94 16.48 1.41
CA ARG A 47 -13.36 17.65 2.06
C ARG A 47 -14.42 18.34 2.89
N TYR A 48 -14.15 18.55 4.14
CA TYR A 48 -15.03 19.24 5.09
C TYR A 48 -14.64 20.71 5.16
N ALA A 49 -15.55 21.60 4.72
CA ALA A 49 -15.31 23.04 4.65
C ALA A 49 -15.01 23.70 6.02
N GLY A 50 -15.49 23.08 7.12
CA GLY A 50 -15.24 23.58 8.48
C GLY A 50 -13.91 23.12 9.10
N LEU A 51 -13.11 22.32 8.37
CA LEU A 51 -11.82 21.81 8.86
C LEU A 51 -10.68 22.47 8.07
N ASP A 52 -9.56 22.68 8.77
CA ASP A 52 -8.32 23.08 8.11
C ASP A 52 -7.73 21.93 7.27
N ASP A 53 -6.68 22.20 6.50
CA ASP A 53 -6.06 21.21 5.62
C ASP A 53 -5.49 20.02 6.38
N ARG A 54 -4.93 20.23 7.56
CA ARG A 54 -4.36 19.16 8.39
C ARG A 54 -5.45 18.24 8.94
N ALA A 55 -6.55 18.82 9.41
CA ALA A 55 -7.70 18.06 9.90
C ALA A 55 -8.39 17.29 8.75
N ASN A 56 -8.50 17.90 7.56
CA ASN A 56 -9.00 17.21 6.38
C ASN A 56 -8.11 16.02 5.97
N ARG A 57 -6.78 16.16 5.95
CA ARG A 57 -5.86 15.04 5.67
C ARG A 57 -6.03 13.89 6.67
N ARG A 58 -6.20 14.20 7.96
CA ARG A 58 -6.49 13.19 9.00
C ARG A 58 -7.81 12.48 8.77
N ALA A 59 -8.86 13.25 8.43
CA ALA A 59 -10.17 12.68 8.12
C ALA A 59 -10.09 11.71 6.93
N VAL A 60 -9.35 12.07 5.88
CA VAL A 60 -9.12 11.19 4.71
C VAL A 60 -8.41 9.90 5.11
N LEU A 61 -7.36 9.97 5.96
CA LEU A 61 -6.67 8.79 6.45
C LEU A 61 -7.61 7.86 7.22
N VAL A 62 -8.36 8.41 8.18
CA VAL A 62 -9.27 7.66 9.04
C VAL A 62 -10.42 7.04 8.24
N GLN A 63 -11.04 7.81 7.35
CA GLN A 63 -12.11 7.31 6.48
C GLN A 63 -11.60 6.28 5.47
N GLY A 64 -10.36 6.45 4.96
CA GLY A 64 -9.71 5.47 4.10
C GLY A 64 -9.52 4.12 4.80
N TYR A 65 -9.10 4.14 6.06
CA TYR A 65 -9.00 2.93 6.87
C TYR A 65 -10.36 2.24 7.07
N TRP A 66 -11.38 2.97 7.51
CA TRP A 66 -12.71 2.39 7.72
C TRP A 66 -13.34 1.90 6.42
N ARG A 67 -13.14 2.62 5.30
CA ARG A 67 -13.60 2.19 3.98
C ARG A 67 -12.93 0.89 3.57
N ALA A 68 -11.62 0.76 3.74
CA ALA A 68 -10.86 -0.44 3.41
C ALA A 68 -11.42 -1.69 4.12
N LEU A 69 -11.80 -1.56 5.39
CA LEU A 69 -12.40 -2.66 6.15
C LEU A 69 -13.87 -2.88 5.80
N GLY A 70 -14.65 -1.80 5.69
CA GLY A 70 -16.10 -1.87 5.52
C GLY A 70 -16.55 -2.30 4.12
N LEU A 71 -15.73 -2.06 3.10
CA LEU A 71 -16.00 -2.45 1.72
C LEU A 71 -15.20 -3.67 1.26
N TRP A 72 -14.48 -4.32 2.16
CA TRP A 72 -13.69 -5.51 1.83
C TRP A 72 -14.53 -6.57 1.12
N SER A 73 -14.12 -6.96 -0.05
CA SER A 73 -14.66 -8.11 -0.76
C SER A 73 -13.54 -8.86 -1.49
N PRO A 74 -13.74 -10.14 -1.88
CA PRO A 74 -12.77 -10.84 -2.70
C PRO A 74 -12.56 -10.22 -4.11
N ASP A 75 -13.43 -9.31 -4.52
CA ASP A 75 -13.35 -8.68 -5.85
C ASP A 75 -12.69 -7.31 -5.80
N ASP A 76 -12.81 -6.62 -4.66
CA ASP A 76 -12.25 -5.28 -4.44
C ASP A 76 -11.85 -5.14 -2.97
N TRP A 77 -10.57 -4.89 -2.73
CA TRP A 77 -10.02 -4.81 -1.38
C TRP A 77 -8.87 -3.82 -1.27
N ALA A 78 -8.69 -3.28 -0.09
CA ALA A 78 -7.54 -2.47 0.26
C ALA A 78 -6.99 -2.91 1.62
N LEU A 79 -5.70 -3.23 1.65
CA LEU A 79 -5.00 -3.74 2.83
C LEU A 79 -4.00 -2.69 3.34
N PRO A 80 -4.35 -1.92 4.40
CA PRO A 80 -3.47 -0.93 4.98
C PRO A 80 -2.47 -1.55 5.95
N PHE A 81 -1.21 -1.11 5.87
CA PHE A 81 -0.15 -1.48 6.80
C PHE A 81 0.38 -0.26 7.54
N VAL A 82 0.62 -0.40 8.84
CA VAL A 82 1.50 0.48 9.59
C VAL A 82 2.94 0.03 9.39
N VAL A 83 3.83 0.98 9.11
CA VAL A 83 5.25 0.73 8.82
C VAL A 83 6.09 1.19 10.01
N ARG A 84 6.93 0.29 10.54
CA ARG A 84 7.84 0.54 11.64
C ARG A 84 9.29 0.32 11.24
N SER A 85 10.18 1.14 11.78
CA SER A 85 11.64 0.99 11.68
C SER A 85 12.27 1.22 13.07
N GLY A 86 13.07 0.27 13.55
CA GLY A 86 13.67 0.36 14.88
C GLY A 86 12.65 0.44 16.03
N GLY A 87 11.41 -0.02 15.81
CA GLY A 87 10.31 0.07 16.78
C GLY A 87 9.40 1.29 16.61
N ASP A 88 9.85 2.35 15.97
CA ASP A 88 9.07 3.57 15.74
C ASP A 88 8.17 3.47 14.52
N VAL A 89 6.99 4.08 14.57
CA VAL A 89 6.13 4.24 13.39
C VAL A 89 6.75 5.30 12.47
N VAL A 90 7.03 4.92 11.23
CA VAL A 90 7.68 5.80 10.24
C VAL A 90 6.80 6.10 9.02
N GLY A 91 5.64 5.48 8.90
CA GLY A 91 4.73 5.72 7.78
C GLY A 91 3.63 4.67 7.66
N ALA A 92 2.97 4.69 6.52
CA ALA A 92 1.96 3.72 6.15
C ALA A 92 2.10 3.29 4.69
N GLN A 93 1.65 2.07 4.39
CA GLN A 93 1.64 1.47 3.07
C GLN A 93 0.29 0.82 2.83
N TRP A 94 -0.32 1.06 1.68
CA TRP A 94 -1.50 0.32 1.20
C TRP A 94 -1.11 -0.64 0.09
N LEU A 95 -1.76 -1.78 0.07
CA LEU A 95 -1.82 -2.68 -1.08
C LEU A 95 -3.29 -2.82 -1.45
N GLU A 96 -3.63 -2.59 -2.70
CA GLU A 96 -5.00 -2.51 -3.17
C GLU A 96 -5.19 -3.48 -4.34
N GLY A 97 -6.32 -4.17 -4.36
CA GLY A 97 -6.72 -5.05 -5.46
C GLY A 97 -8.07 -4.61 -6.00
N PRO A 98 -8.14 -3.50 -6.77
CA PRO A 98 -9.36 -3.13 -7.46
C PRO A 98 -9.65 -4.15 -8.58
N ASP A 99 -10.91 -4.54 -8.74
CA ASP A 99 -11.35 -5.55 -9.73
C ASP A 99 -10.49 -6.84 -9.66
N TRP A 100 -10.08 -7.21 -8.45
CA TRP A 100 -9.07 -8.24 -8.18
C TRP A 100 -9.35 -9.56 -8.88
N ARG A 101 -10.61 -10.03 -8.87
CA ARG A 101 -10.99 -11.32 -9.44
C ARG A 101 -10.85 -11.36 -10.96
N SER A 102 -11.01 -10.23 -11.65
CA SER A 102 -10.90 -10.15 -13.11
C SER A 102 -9.47 -9.89 -13.56
N ASP A 103 -8.75 -9.01 -12.88
CA ASP A 103 -7.51 -8.45 -13.38
C ASP A 103 -6.27 -9.05 -12.74
N HIS A 104 -6.41 -9.65 -11.55
CA HIS A 104 -5.28 -10.10 -10.72
C HIS A 104 -4.17 -9.05 -10.63
N ALA A 105 -4.57 -7.78 -10.65
CA ALA A 105 -3.68 -6.64 -10.58
C ALA A 105 -3.75 -6.00 -9.19
N VAL A 106 -2.61 -5.52 -8.70
CA VAL A 106 -2.55 -4.74 -7.46
C VAL A 106 -2.04 -3.34 -7.74
N ASP A 107 -2.53 -2.38 -6.96
CA ASP A 107 -1.95 -1.04 -6.84
C ASP A 107 -1.37 -0.85 -5.44
N SER A 108 -0.60 0.19 -5.26
CA SER A 108 -0.04 0.49 -3.94
C SER A 108 0.22 1.98 -3.76
N SER A 109 -0.18 2.48 -2.61
CA SER A 109 0.05 3.85 -2.17
C SER A 109 0.76 3.90 -0.81
N SER A 110 1.49 4.96 -0.53
CA SER A 110 2.31 5.02 0.68
C SER A 110 2.79 6.41 1.03
N TRP A 111 3.15 6.58 2.30
CA TRP A 111 3.89 7.75 2.75
C TRP A 111 4.88 7.39 3.87
N LEU A 112 5.92 8.20 3.99
CA LEU A 112 6.91 8.16 5.08
C LEU A 112 6.99 9.54 5.74
N VAL A 113 7.22 9.54 7.04
CA VAL A 113 7.59 10.78 7.76
C VAL A 113 8.85 11.39 7.12
N PRO A 114 9.01 12.73 7.07
CA PRO A 114 10.16 13.36 6.43
C PRO A 114 11.51 12.81 6.91
N ALA A 115 11.67 12.58 8.21
CA ALA A 115 12.91 12.06 8.80
C ALA A 115 13.28 10.63 8.34
N ALA A 116 12.34 9.87 7.79
CA ALA A 116 12.57 8.51 7.30
C ALA A 116 12.83 8.45 5.78
N ARG A 117 12.67 9.57 5.07
CA ARG A 117 12.88 9.64 3.61
C ARG A 117 14.38 9.64 3.26
N GLY A 118 14.70 9.32 2.00
CA GLY A 118 16.07 9.31 1.48
C GLY A 118 16.95 8.15 2.00
N ARG A 119 16.41 7.24 2.82
CA ARG A 119 17.13 6.13 3.44
C ARG A 119 16.86 4.77 2.79
N GLY A 120 16.22 4.73 1.64
CA GLY A 120 15.85 3.49 0.95
C GLY A 120 14.62 2.77 1.54
N LEU A 121 14.02 3.28 2.62
CA LEU A 121 12.87 2.65 3.28
C LEU A 121 11.63 2.59 2.39
N GLY A 122 11.39 3.60 1.53
CA GLY A 122 10.30 3.59 0.56
C GLY A 122 10.38 2.43 -0.44
N LYS A 123 11.61 2.08 -0.88
CA LYS A 123 11.83 0.90 -1.73
C LYS A 123 11.54 -0.39 -0.96
N GLN A 124 12.01 -0.50 0.29
CA GLN A 124 11.80 -1.70 1.10
C GLN A 124 10.32 -1.94 1.41
N MET A 125 9.57 -0.90 1.79
CA MET A 125 8.15 -1.07 2.11
C MET A 125 7.32 -1.43 0.87
N ARG A 126 7.61 -0.84 -0.30
CA ARG A 126 6.97 -1.23 -1.57
C ARG A 126 7.33 -2.67 -1.94
N ALA A 127 8.61 -3.07 -1.81
CA ALA A 127 9.04 -4.44 -2.07
C ALA A 127 8.36 -5.46 -1.14
N ALA A 128 8.12 -5.10 0.13
CA ALA A 128 7.44 -5.96 1.08
C ALA A 128 6.00 -6.30 0.65
N VAL A 129 5.21 -5.30 0.24
CA VAL A 129 3.84 -5.55 -0.23
C VAL A 129 3.81 -6.25 -1.60
N LEU A 130 4.80 -6.02 -2.46
CA LEU A 130 4.95 -6.77 -3.71
C LEU A 130 5.30 -8.25 -3.48
N ALA A 131 6.10 -8.56 -2.45
CA ALA A 131 6.37 -9.93 -2.06
C ALA A 131 5.11 -10.65 -1.58
N LEU A 132 4.21 -9.96 -0.86
CA LEU A 132 2.88 -10.48 -0.53
C LEU A 132 2.04 -10.68 -1.80
N ALA A 133 1.98 -9.67 -2.67
CA ALA A 133 1.15 -9.69 -3.87
C ALA A 133 1.57 -10.80 -4.85
N PHE A 134 2.84 -10.83 -5.25
CA PHE A 134 3.34 -11.79 -6.26
C PHE A 134 3.61 -13.20 -5.70
N GLY A 135 3.82 -13.30 -4.39
CA GLY A 135 3.97 -14.59 -3.70
C GLY A 135 2.61 -15.22 -3.39
N PRO A 136 2.15 -15.18 -2.13
CA PRO A 136 0.97 -15.93 -1.71
C PRO A 136 -0.33 -15.46 -2.38
N LEU A 137 -0.49 -14.17 -2.73
CA LEU A 137 -1.69 -13.70 -3.42
C LEU A 137 -1.68 -13.99 -4.93
N ARG A 138 -0.53 -14.33 -5.52
CA ARG A 138 -0.37 -14.71 -6.93
C ARG A 138 -0.84 -13.63 -7.92
N ALA A 139 -0.69 -12.36 -7.58
CA ALA A 139 -0.96 -11.26 -8.50
C ALA A 139 -0.20 -11.46 -9.83
N GLU A 140 -0.82 -11.12 -10.95
CA GLU A 140 -0.19 -11.17 -12.28
C GLU A 140 0.57 -9.89 -12.59
N THR A 141 0.06 -8.75 -12.08
CA THR A 141 0.67 -7.45 -12.31
C THR A 141 0.56 -6.55 -11.08
N ALA A 142 1.51 -5.64 -10.96
CA ALA A 142 1.38 -4.48 -10.08
C ALA A 142 1.40 -3.21 -10.93
N ILE A 143 0.44 -2.34 -10.69
CA ILE A 143 0.35 -1.02 -11.31
C ILE A 143 0.65 0.05 -10.27
N SER A 144 1.01 1.22 -10.70
CA SER A 144 1.11 2.41 -9.87
C SER A 144 1.12 3.65 -10.75
N SER A 145 0.84 4.81 -10.17
CA SER A 145 0.99 6.08 -10.85
C SER A 145 1.54 7.15 -9.90
N ALA A 146 2.20 8.13 -10.46
CA ALA A 146 2.61 9.31 -9.73
C ALA A 146 2.66 10.52 -10.66
N VAL A 147 2.49 11.72 -10.09
CA VAL A 147 2.74 12.96 -10.82
C VAL A 147 4.16 12.96 -11.35
N VAL A 148 4.34 13.41 -12.60
CA VAL A 148 5.64 13.37 -13.31
C VAL A 148 6.77 14.00 -12.49
N ASP A 149 6.42 15.04 -11.72
CA ASP A 149 7.36 15.77 -10.87
C ASP A 149 7.69 15.05 -9.54
N ASN A 150 6.95 13.99 -9.20
CA ASN A 150 7.26 13.16 -8.05
C ASN A 150 8.36 12.13 -8.37
N ALA A 151 9.57 12.64 -8.59
CA ALA A 151 10.74 11.84 -8.95
C ALA A 151 11.05 10.75 -7.91
N SER A 152 10.74 10.97 -6.64
CA SER A 152 10.99 9.98 -5.58
C SER A 152 10.06 8.76 -5.71
N SER A 153 8.77 8.95 -5.96
CA SER A 153 7.82 7.84 -6.16
C SER A 153 8.13 7.05 -7.43
N LEU A 154 8.35 7.75 -8.56
CA LEU A 154 8.73 7.12 -9.83
C LEU A 154 10.09 6.42 -9.73
N GLY A 155 11.04 7.01 -9.00
CA GLY A 155 12.35 6.41 -8.73
C GLY A 155 12.25 5.09 -7.96
N VAL A 156 11.40 5.01 -6.94
CA VAL A 156 11.12 3.76 -6.21
C VAL A 156 10.52 2.71 -7.15
N SER A 157 9.54 3.08 -7.96
CA SER A 157 8.90 2.16 -8.91
C SER A 157 9.91 1.59 -9.90
N ARG A 158 10.69 2.45 -10.57
CA ARG A 158 11.71 2.04 -11.54
C ARG A 158 12.81 1.18 -10.91
N ALA A 159 13.23 1.50 -9.67
CA ALA A 159 14.23 0.72 -8.92
C ALA A 159 13.72 -0.68 -8.50
N LEU A 160 12.42 -0.94 -8.59
CA LEU A 160 11.78 -2.24 -8.37
C LEU A 160 11.41 -2.95 -9.69
N GLY A 161 11.80 -2.40 -10.83
CA GLY A 161 11.59 -3.01 -12.14
C GLY A 161 10.27 -2.65 -12.82
N TYR A 162 9.52 -1.67 -12.31
CA TYR A 162 8.38 -1.14 -13.05
C TYR A 162 8.85 -0.44 -14.32
N PHE A 163 8.10 -0.58 -15.39
CA PHE A 163 8.30 0.14 -16.65
C PHE A 163 7.17 1.14 -16.89
N ASP A 164 7.50 2.23 -17.56
CA ASP A 164 6.56 3.29 -17.91
C ASP A 164 5.57 2.76 -18.96
N THR A 165 4.29 3.08 -18.79
CA THR A 165 3.23 2.67 -19.74
C THR A 165 2.67 3.89 -20.49
N HIS A 166 1.73 4.60 -19.89
CA HIS A 166 1.08 5.76 -20.52
C HIS A 166 1.06 6.94 -19.55
N ARG A 167 0.60 8.08 -20.04
CA ARG A 167 0.34 9.26 -19.23
C ARG A 167 -1.13 9.63 -19.28
N SER A 168 -1.62 10.20 -18.18
CA SER A 168 -2.93 10.82 -18.10
C SER A 168 -2.83 12.18 -17.43
N VAL A 169 -3.88 12.98 -17.55
CA VAL A 169 -3.94 14.30 -16.90
C VAL A 169 -5.06 14.26 -15.85
N LEU A 170 -4.75 14.73 -14.66
CA LEU A 170 -5.74 14.88 -13.58
C LEU A 170 -6.65 16.07 -13.91
N GLU A 171 -7.93 15.83 -14.12
CA GLU A 171 -8.90 16.86 -14.54
C GLU A 171 -8.99 18.05 -13.58
N HIS A 172 -8.86 17.79 -12.26
CA HIS A 172 -9.01 18.82 -11.23
C HIS A 172 -7.77 19.71 -11.02
N SER A 173 -6.56 19.22 -11.31
CA SER A 173 -5.30 19.98 -11.09
C SER A 173 -4.53 20.26 -12.37
N GLY A 174 -4.83 19.58 -13.48
CA GLY A 174 -4.06 19.65 -14.71
C GLY A 174 -2.69 18.95 -14.63
N GLU A 175 -2.36 18.32 -13.52
CA GLU A 175 -1.10 17.62 -13.35
C GLU A 175 -1.05 16.35 -14.21
N THR A 176 0.12 16.08 -14.78
CA THR A 176 0.34 14.87 -15.58
C THR A 176 0.79 13.71 -14.69
N LEU A 177 0.08 12.59 -14.74
CA LEU A 177 0.46 11.32 -14.14
C LEU A 177 1.27 10.48 -15.11
N GLN A 178 2.35 9.89 -14.64
CA GLN A 178 3.03 8.78 -15.29
C GLN A 178 2.51 7.47 -14.67
N HIS A 179 1.95 6.60 -15.51
CA HIS A 179 1.55 5.25 -15.12
C HIS A 179 2.70 4.28 -15.35
N VAL A 180 2.86 3.35 -14.42
CA VAL A 180 3.92 2.33 -14.46
C VAL A 180 3.34 0.96 -14.14
N ARG A 181 3.98 -0.09 -14.66
CA ARG A 181 3.55 -1.48 -14.50
C ARG A 181 4.73 -2.39 -14.21
N LEU A 182 4.51 -3.40 -13.38
CA LEU A 182 5.44 -4.49 -13.10
C LEU A 182 4.72 -5.81 -13.31
N THR A 183 5.32 -6.75 -14.04
CA THR A 183 4.76 -8.09 -14.22
C THR A 183 5.31 -9.05 -13.16
N ARG A 184 4.53 -10.09 -12.85
CA ARG A 184 4.96 -11.17 -11.98
C ARG A 184 6.24 -11.84 -12.49
N ALA A 185 6.34 -12.07 -13.79
CA ALA A 185 7.53 -12.67 -14.40
C ALA A 185 8.79 -11.84 -14.15
N SER A 186 8.72 -10.50 -14.36
CA SER A 186 9.84 -9.61 -14.09
C SER A 186 10.21 -9.57 -12.60
N TRP A 187 9.22 -9.58 -11.71
CA TRP A 187 9.45 -9.63 -10.27
C TRP A 187 10.16 -10.92 -9.85
N LEU A 188 9.68 -12.08 -10.30
CA LEU A 188 10.26 -13.37 -9.95
C LEU A 188 11.67 -13.58 -10.53
N ALA A 189 11.99 -12.93 -11.64
CA ALA A 189 13.34 -12.93 -12.23
C ALA A 189 14.32 -12.00 -11.50
N SER A 190 13.84 -11.19 -10.55
CA SER A 190 14.65 -10.22 -9.79
C SER A 190 15.02 -10.77 -8.41
N ASP A 191 16.00 -10.11 -7.77
CA ASP A 191 16.37 -10.37 -6.37
C ASP A 191 15.61 -9.52 -5.35
N HIS A 192 14.57 -8.77 -5.79
CA HIS A 192 13.90 -7.80 -4.93
C HIS A 192 13.15 -8.41 -3.75
N ALA A 193 12.73 -9.68 -3.85
CA ALA A 193 12.09 -10.42 -2.75
C ALA A 193 13.12 -11.00 -1.74
N ARG A 194 14.41 -10.96 -2.06
CA ARG A 194 15.44 -11.58 -1.19
C ARG A 194 15.45 -10.92 0.19
N GLY A 195 15.35 -11.77 1.23
CA GLY A 195 15.35 -11.33 2.63
C GLY A 195 14.04 -10.77 3.13
N ILE A 196 12.99 -10.72 2.29
CA ILE A 196 11.64 -10.34 2.72
C ILE A 196 10.92 -11.57 3.28
N ARG A 197 10.35 -11.42 4.48
CA ARG A 197 9.51 -12.46 5.09
C ARG A 197 8.05 -12.01 5.04
N VAL A 198 7.19 -12.92 4.62
CA VAL A 198 5.73 -12.76 4.56
C VAL A 198 5.13 -13.82 5.49
N GLU A 199 4.47 -13.40 6.54
CA GLU A 199 3.97 -14.26 7.61
C GLU A 199 2.46 -14.08 7.79
N GLY A 200 1.76 -15.10 8.32
CA GLY A 200 0.36 -15.03 8.73
C GLY A 200 -0.67 -14.95 7.60
N VAL A 201 -0.30 -15.22 6.36
CA VAL A 201 -1.18 -15.03 5.19
C VAL A 201 -2.18 -16.18 5.01
N THR A 202 -1.77 -17.42 5.29
CA THR A 202 -2.58 -18.62 4.98
C THR A 202 -4.02 -18.55 5.50
N PRO A 203 -4.30 -18.14 6.75
CA PRO A 203 -5.67 -18.03 7.24
C PRO A 203 -6.49 -16.92 6.55
N ALA A 204 -5.81 -15.96 5.91
CA ALA A 204 -6.43 -14.82 5.25
C ALA A 204 -6.71 -15.06 3.76
N LEU A 205 -6.12 -16.07 3.11
CA LEU A 205 -6.28 -16.34 1.69
C LEU A 205 -7.74 -16.43 1.22
N PRO A 206 -8.66 -17.04 1.96
CA PRO A 206 -10.08 -17.08 1.56
C PRO A 206 -10.72 -15.69 1.44
N LEU A 207 -10.23 -14.69 2.19
CA LEU A 207 -10.74 -13.32 2.14
C LEU A 207 -10.33 -12.59 0.86
N PHE A 208 -9.30 -13.09 0.16
CA PHE A 208 -8.89 -12.65 -1.17
C PHE A 208 -9.49 -13.50 -2.30
N GLY A 209 -10.42 -14.40 -1.99
CA GLY A 209 -10.98 -15.34 -2.95
C GLY A 209 -10.01 -16.45 -3.41
N ILE A 210 -8.90 -16.63 -2.68
CA ILE A 210 -7.90 -17.66 -2.99
C ILE A 210 -8.21 -18.89 -2.13
N VAL A 211 -8.59 -19.96 -2.79
CA VAL A 211 -8.82 -21.26 -2.17
C VAL A 211 -7.65 -22.17 -2.57
N ASP A 212 -6.91 -22.71 -1.62
CA ASP A 212 -5.90 -23.72 -1.94
C ASP A 212 -6.61 -24.93 -2.57
N PRO A 213 -6.18 -25.41 -3.73
CA PRO A 213 -6.66 -26.68 -4.23
C PRO A 213 -6.25 -27.77 -3.23
N THR A 214 -7.25 -28.36 -2.56
CA THR A 214 -7.08 -29.56 -1.73
C THR A 214 -6.50 -30.72 -2.53
#